data_b1ae02e5aafaed7876d992b3b2c312d4
#
_entry.id   b1ae02e5aafaed7876d992b3b2c312d4
#
_cell.length_a   1.000
_cell.length_b   1.000
_cell.length_c   1.000
_cell.angle_alpha   90.00
_cell.angle_beta   90.00
_cell.angle_gamma   90.00
#
_symmetry.space_group_name_H-M   'P 1'
#
loop_
_entity.id
_entity.type
_entity.pdbx_description
1 polymer ?
#
loop_
_entity_poly.entity_id
_entity_poly.type
_entity_poly.pdbx_seq_one_letter_code
_entity_poly.pdbx_strand_id
1 'polypeptide(L)'
;VAAEGALLSMGDLHALMGDGEVFGYGLEVSGEVTVRVTAIKGMALEQPLLIEGGDAMTVASGETMQEATEKALESMYHLLRQCGQAEGEAGILMSMVCNIALCQMVNPLFTVRAEMPARMLEKVIKG
;
A
#
# COMPACT_ATOMS: atom_id res chain seq x y z
N VAL A 1 -1.91 -10.46 6.90
CA VAL A 1 -1.85 -11.36 8.05
C VAL A 1 -2.20 -12.77 7.59
N ALA A 2 -1.30 -13.72 7.81
CA ALA A 2 -1.55 -15.11 7.49
C ALA A 2 -2.20 -15.82 8.70
N ALA A 3 -3.30 -16.47 8.47
CA ALA A 3 -3.91 -17.43 9.39
C ALA A 3 -3.79 -18.83 8.79
N GLU A 4 -3.75 -19.86 9.62
CA GLU A 4 -3.73 -21.25 9.16
C GLU A 4 -4.98 -21.52 8.30
N GLY A 5 -4.77 -22.08 7.11
CA GLY A 5 -5.83 -22.34 6.14
C GLY A 5 -6.29 -21.11 5.32
N ALA A 6 -5.68 -19.96 5.47
CA ALA A 6 -5.97 -18.80 4.62
C ALA A 6 -5.58 -19.08 3.16
N LEU A 7 -6.40 -18.60 2.23
CA LEU A 7 -6.20 -18.75 0.80
C LEU A 7 -5.67 -17.44 0.20
N LEU A 8 -4.78 -17.56 -0.77
CA LEU A 8 -4.34 -16.47 -1.62
C LEU A 8 -5.10 -16.56 -2.95
N SER A 9 -5.82 -15.52 -3.32
CA SER A 9 -6.44 -15.38 -4.64
C SER A 9 -5.89 -14.17 -5.37
N MET A 10 -5.78 -14.29 -6.68
CA MET A 10 -5.36 -13.22 -7.58
C MET A 10 -6.23 -13.28 -8.83
N GLY A 11 -6.59 -12.12 -9.36
CA GLY A 11 -7.43 -12.00 -10.53
C GLY A 11 -7.57 -10.55 -10.94
N ASP A 12 -8.54 -10.25 -11.79
CA ASP A 12 -8.85 -8.90 -12.25
C ASP A 12 -7.64 -8.25 -12.94
N LEU A 13 -7.17 -8.92 -14.00
CA LEU A 13 -5.95 -8.52 -14.71
C LEU A 13 -6.24 -7.44 -15.73
N HIS A 14 -5.57 -6.31 -15.60
CA HIS A 14 -5.65 -5.19 -16.53
C HIS A 14 -4.30 -4.99 -17.24
N ALA A 15 -4.31 -4.97 -18.57
CA ALA A 15 -3.11 -4.64 -19.34
C ALA A 15 -2.77 -3.15 -19.24
N LEU A 16 -3.77 -2.31 -18.96
CA LEU A 16 -3.64 -0.88 -18.73
C LEU A 16 -4.80 -0.39 -17.87
N MET A 17 -4.46 0.41 -16.87
CA MET A 17 -5.43 1.08 -16.02
C MET A 17 -4.81 2.38 -15.49
N GLY A 18 -5.53 3.48 -15.54
CA GLY A 18 -5.12 4.73 -14.90
C GLY A 18 -5.45 4.73 -13.40
N ASP A 19 -4.73 5.52 -12.63
CA ASP A 19 -5.03 5.75 -11.22
C ASP A 19 -6.48 6.24 -11.05
N GLY A 20 -7.18 5.65 -10.08
CA GLY A 20 -8.57 5.95 -9.79
C GLY A 20 -9.57 5.05 -10.51
N GLU A 21 -9.18 4.34 -11.57
CA GLU A 21 -10.10 3.51 -12.38
C GLU A 21 -11.44 4.23 -12.66
N VAL A 22 -11.34 5.49 -13.08
CA VAL A 22 -12.38 6.52 -12.95
C VAL A 22 -13.74 6.22 -13.60
N PHE A 23 -13.81 5.22 -14.47
CA PHE A 23 -15.04 4.76 -15.13
C PHE A 23 -15.39 3.29 -14.80
N GLY A 24 -14.63 2.66 -13.89
CA GLY A 24 -14.85 1.27 -13.47
C GLY A 24 -14.36 0.22 -14.45
N TYR A 25 -13.44 0.58 -15.35
CA TYR A 25 -12.84 -0.33 -16.32
C TYR A 25 -11.34 -0.09 -16.44
N GLY A 26 -10.56 -1.16 -16.35
CA GLY A 26 -9.25 -1.23 -16.96
C GLY A 26 -9.33 -1.87 -18.35
N LEU A 27 -8.21 -2.05 -19.02
CA LEU A 27 -8.13 -2.88 -20.21
C LEU A 27 -8.08 -4.36 -19.77
N GLU A 28 -9.24 -4.99 -19.71
CA GLU A 28 -9.41 -6.36 -19.24
C GLU A 28 -8.67 -7.35 -20.12
N VAL A 29 -7.88 -8.21 -19.50
CA VAL A 29 -7.13 -9.26 -20.18
C VAL A 29 -7.14 -10.57 -19.39
N SER A 30 -7.05 -11.68 -20.09
CA SER A 30 -6.65 -12.95 -19.49
C SER A 30 -5.13 -12.98 -19.33
N GLY A 31 -4.64 -13.61 -18.28
CA GLY A 31 -3.20 -13.70 -18.04
C GLY A 31 -2.85 -14.81 -17.07
N GLU A 32 -1.55 -14.99 -16.89
CA GLU A 32 -0.97 -15.94 -15.94
C GLU A 32 -0.05 -15.18 -14.99
N VAL A 33 -0.17 -15.46 -13.69
CA VAL A 33 0.65 -14.84 -12.65
C VAL A 33 1.45 -15.89 -11.92
N THR A 34 2.76 -15.72 -11.88
CA THR A 34 3.66 -16.55 -11.06
C THR A 34 4.12 -15.75 -9.85
N VAL A 35 3.87 -16.28 -8.65
CA VAL A 35 4.25 -15.60 -7.39
C VAL A 35 5.15 -16.48 -6.53
N ARG A 36 6.02 -15.84 -5.77
CA ARG A 36 6.75 -16.48 -4.68
C ARG A 36 6.16 -15.99 -3.36
N VAL A 37 5.68 -16.90 -2.55
CA VAL A 37 5.14 -16.59 -1.22
C VAL A 37 6.19 -16.88 -0.16
N THR A 38 6.43 -15.92 0.72
CA THR A 38 7.36 -16.05 1.86
C THR A 38 6.69 -15.49 3.12
N ALA A 39 6.79 -16.21 4.23
CA ALA A 39 6.30 -15.74 5.52
C ALA A 39 7.41 -15.00 6.27
N ILE A 40 7.15 -13.76 6.66
CA ILE A 40 8.03 -12.96 7.51
C ILE A 40 7.39 -12.90 8.90
N LYS A 41 8.07 -13.49 9.89
CA LYS A 41 7.57 -13.49 11.28
C LYS A 41 7.96 -12.20 11.99
N GLY A 42 7.07 -11.73 12.87
CA GLY A 42 7.33 -10.56 13.71
C GLY A 42 7.13 -9.20 13.00
N MET A 43 6.77 -9.20 11.72
CA MET A 43 6.39 -7.97 11.03
C MET A 43 4.92 -7.67 11.28
N ALA A 44 4.62 -6.51 11.84
CA ALA A 44 3.26 -6.03 12.01
C ALA A 44 2.95 -5.00 10.92
N LEU A 45 2.04 -5.34 10.02
CA LEU A 45 1.49 -4.43 9.01
C LEU A 45 0.01 -4.21 9.30
N GLU A 46 -0.40 -2.97 9.43
CA GLU A 46 -1.81 -2.59 9.60
C GLU A 46 -2.55 -2.60 8.26
N GLN A 47 -1.86 -2.14 7.22
CA GLN A 47 -2.34 -2.09 5.85
C GLN A 47 -1.34 -2.78 4.93
N PRO A 48 -1.73 -3.23 3.74
CA PRO A 48 -0.81 -3.75 2.73
C PRO A 48 0.32 -2.77 2.43
N LEU A 49 1.54 -3.29 2.35
CA LEU A 49 2.74 -2.57 1.94
C LEU A 49 3.19 -3.11 0.58
N LEU A 50 3.21 -2.27 -0.42
CA LEU A 50 3.75 -2.55 -1.75
C LEU A 50 5.11 -1.86 -1.90
N ILE A 51 6.06 -2.53 -2.53
CA ILE A 51 7.37 -1.96 -2.83
C ILE A 51 7.65 -2.20 -4.31
N GLU A 52 7.73 -1.13 -5.06
CA GLU A 52 7.93 -1.16 -6.50
C GLU A 52 8.63 0.11 -7.00
N GLY A 53 9.46 -0.02 -8.03
CA GLY A 53 10.07 1.13 -8.70
C GLY A 53 11.01 1.99 -7.83
N GLY A 54 11.36 1.52 -6.64
CA GLY A 54 12.14 2.29 -5.66
C GLY A 54 11.29 3.03 -4.63
N ASP A 55 9.97 2.90 -4.71
CA ASP A 55 9.01 3.46 -3.76
C ASP A 55 8.37 2.38 -2.88
N ALA A 56 7.96 2.78 -1.69
CA ALA A 56 7.16 2.02 -0.76
C ALA A 56 5.79 2.68 -0.62
N MET A 57 4.73 1.89 -0.68
CA MET A 57 3.35 2.36 -0.72
C MET A 57 2.51 1.61 0.29
N THR A 58 1.90 2.31 1.23
CA THR A 58 0.85 1.77 2.08
C THR A 58 -0.49 2.00 1.41
N VAL A 59 -1.30 0.94 1.28
CA VAL A 59 -2.56 0.95 0.54
C VAL A 59 -3.70 0.71 1.51
N ALA A 60 -4.68 1.60 1.54
CA ALA A 60 -5.84 1.47 2.42
C ALA A 60 -7.15 1.81 1.73
N SER A 61 -8.23 1.19 2.21
CA SER A 61 -9.59 1.44 1.72
C SER A 61 -10.48 1.98 2.83
N GLY A 62 -11.46 2.80 2.45
CA GLY A 62 -12.44 3.40 3.35
C GLY A 62 -13.74 3.75 2.63
N GLU A 63 -14.80 4.00 3.40
CA GLU A 63 -16.10 4.45 2.86
C GLU A 63 -16.01 5.86 2.28
N THR A 64 -15.04 6.63 2.72
CA THR A 64 -14.72 7.95 2.19
C THR A 64 -13.26 8.02 1.77
N MET A 65 -12.95 8.90 0.83
CA MET A 65 -11.57 9.17 0.41
C MET A 65 -10.71 9.68 1.58
N GLN A 66 -11.30 10.46 2.49
CA GLN A 66 -10.62 10.93 3.69
C GLN A 66 -10.23 9.76 4.59
N GLU A 67 -11.15 8.86 4.91
CA GLU A 67 -10.89 7.68 5.73
C GLU A 67 -9.79 6.80 5.13
N ALA A 68 -9.85 6.53 3.82
CA ALA A 68 -8.83 5.75 3.14
C ALA A 68 -7.45 6.43 3.22
N THR A 69 -7.41 7.75 3.03
CA THR A 69 -6.17 8.55 3.13
C THR A 69 -5.59 8.52 4.55
N GLU A 70 -6.42 8.74 5.57
CA GLU A 70 -5.98 8.71 6.97
C GLU A 70 -5.37 7.35 7.33
N LYS A 71 -6.03 6.24 6.98
CA LYS A 71 -5.51 4.87 7.20
C LYS A 71 -4.18 4.62 6.48
N ALA A 72 -4.06 5.06 5.23
CA ALA A 72 -2.82 4.89 4.46
C ALA A 72 -1.67 5.68 5.08
N LEU A 73 -1.91 6.93 5.48
CA LEU A 73 -0.92 7.79 6.14
C LEU A 73 -0.54 7.28 7.52
N GLU A 74 -1.49 6.84 8.33
CA GLU A 74 -1.24 6.28 9.65
C GLU A 74 -0.36 5.04 9.57
N SER A 75 -0.66 4.14 8.63
CA SER A 75 0.17 2.96 8.39
C SER A 75 1.59 3.33 7.96
N MET A 76 1.78 4.29 7.07
CA MET A 76 3.09 4.79 6.66
C MET A 76 3.85 5.41 7.85
N TYR A 77 3.16 6.21 8.66
CA TYR A 77 3.72 6.80 9.88
C TYR A 77 4.23 5.72 10.85
N HIS A 78 3.43 4.69 11.11
CA HIS A 78 3.83 3.59 11.99
C HIS A 78 5.04 2.83 11.45
N LEU A 79 5.16 2.61 10.15
CA LEU A 79 6.34 2.01 9.53
C LEU A 79 7.59 2.87 9.74
N LEU A 80 7.50 4.19 9.59
CA LEU A 80 8.60 5.11 9.90
C LEU A 80 9.02 5.05 11.36
N ARG A 81 8.05 4.96 12.28
CA ARG A 81 8.30 4.77 13.71
C ARG A 81 9.03 3.46 13.99
N GLN A 82 8.63 2.37 13.33
CA GLN A 82 9.33 1.07 13.41
C GLN A 82 10.76 1.16 12.85
N CYS A 83 11.02 2.02 11.87
CA CYS A 83 12.37 2.33 11.39
C CYS A 83 13.20 3.16 12.37
N GLY A 84 12.62 3.63 13.46
CA GLY A 84 13.32 4.37 14.53
C GLY A 84 13.26 5.89 14.36
N GLN A 85 12.42 6.42 13.46
CA GLN A 85 12.19 7.86 13.37
C GLN A 85 11.49 8.36 14.64
N ALA A 86 11.90 9.51 15.18
CA ALA A 86 11.19 10.15 16.28
C ALA A 86 9.79 10.62 15.83
N GLU A 87 8.86 10.81 16.76
CA GLU A 87 7.46 11.15 16.45
C GLU A 87 7.34 12.38 15.55
N GLY A 88 7.96 13.49 15.95
CA GLY A 88 7.93 14.72 15.14
C GLY A 88 8.70 14.61 13.83
N GLU A 89 9.80 13.85 13.80
CA GLU A 89 10.60 13.64 12.60
C GLU A 89 9.84 12.81 11.55
N ALA A 90 9.12 11.76 11.97
CA ALA A 90 8.31 10.96 11.07
C ALA A 90 7.23 11.82 10.37
N GLY A 91 6.53 12.67 11.11
CA GLY A 91 5.53 13.58 10.55
C GLY A 91 6.13 14.61 9.57
N ILE A 92 7.27 15.22 9.93
CA ILE A 92 7.98 16.15 9.06
C ILE A 92 8.45 15.45 7.79
N LEU A 93 9.04 14.27 7.91
CA LEU A 93 9.52 13.47 6.78
C LEU A 93 8.39 13.13 5.81
N MET A 94 7.25 12.69 6.34
CA MET A 94 6.05 12.44 5.51
C MET A 94 5.62 13.71 4.77
N SER A 95 5.55 14.84 5.45
CA SER A 95 5.17 16.12 4.80
C SER A 95 6.12 16.52 3.67
N MET A 96 7.38 16.13 3.76
CA MET A 96 8.40 16.50 2.76
C MET A 96 8.43 15.56 1.55
N VAL A 97 8.18 14.25 1.74
CA VAL A 97 8.47 13.25 0.70
C VAL A 97 7.36 12.23 0.47
N CYS A 98 6.29 12.23 1.26
CA CYS A 98 5.16 11.34 1.07
C CYS A 98 4.14 11.97 0.11
N ASN A 99 3.79 11.22 -0.94
CA ASN A 99 2.74 11.57 -1.87
C ASN A 99 1.47 10.76 -1.58
N ILE A 100 0.33 11.28 -1.99
CA ILE A 100 -0.95 10.59 -1.96
C ILE A 100 -1.42 10.36 -3.38
N ALA A 101 -1.82 9.13 -3.69
CA ALA A 101 -2.40 8.80 -4.96
C ALA A 101 -3.69 7.98 -4.78
N LEU A 102 -4.66 8.25 -5.64
CA LEU A 102 -5.94 7.53 -5.66
C LEU A 102 -5.79 6.28 -6.50
N CYS A 103 -6.03 5.10 -5.90
CA CYS A 103 -5.96 3.82 -6.62
C CYS A 103 -7.29 3.48 -7.27
N GLN A 104 -8.41 3.74 -6.57
CA GLN A 104 -9.74 3.42 -7.06
C GLN A 104 -10.79 4.33 -6.41
N MET A 105 -11.76 4.78 -7.22
CA MET A 105 -12.84 5.66 -6.77
C MET A 105 -14.24 5.19 -7.15
N VAL A 106 -14.39 4.05 -7.81
CA VAL A 106 -15.64 3.64 -8.45
C VAL A 106 -16.35 2.46 -7.80
N ASN A 107 -15.70 1.69 -6.95
CA ASN A 107 -16.31 0.59 -6.20
C ASN A 107 -16.83 1.08 -4.84
N PRO A 108 -17.52 0.24 -4.05
CA PRO A 108 -18.14 0.70 -2.80
C PRO A 108 -17.16 1.38 -1.84
N LEU A 109 -15.87 1.04 -1.90
CA LEU A 109 -14.83 1.66 -1.09
C LEU A 109 -13.84 2.43 -1.95
N PHE A 110 -13.46 3.61 -1.50
CA PHE A 110 -12.32 4.34 -2.06
C PHE A 110 -11.02 3.68 -1.63
N THR A 111 -10.05 3.58 -2.54
CA THR A 111 -8.72 3.05 -2.21
C THR A 111 -7.66 4.10 -2.52
N VAL A 112 -6.81 4.37 -1.53
CA VAL A 112 -5.75 5.37 -1.59
C VAL A 112 -4.44 4.72 -1.21
N ARG A 113 -3.33 5.17 -1.81
CA ARG A 113 -1.99 4.82 -1.38
C ARG A 113 -1.21 6.05 -0.94
N ALA A 114 -0.44 5.90 0.12
CA ALA A 114 0.59 6.84 0.54
C ALA A 114 1.94 6.31 0.06
N GLU A 115 2.67 7.10 -0.70
CA GLU A 115 3.90 6.72 -1.40
C GLU A 115 5.10 7.50 -0.90
N MET A 116 6.22 6.82 -0.67
CA MET A 116 7.49 7.48 -0.37
C MET A 116 8.68 6.62 -0.81
N PRO A 117 9.89 7.21 -0.96
CA PRO A 117 11.07 6.44 -1.33
C PRO A 117 11.33 5.27 -0.38
N ALA A 118 11.43 4.04 -0.91
CA ALA A 118 11.57 2.79 -0.13
C ALA A 118 12.79 2.81 0.80
N ARG A 119 13.85 3.57 0.47
CA ARG A 119 15.03 3.73 1.32
C ARG A 119 14.70 4.29 2.72
N MET A 120 13.58 4.98 2.87
CA MET A 120 13.13 5.50 4.17
C MET A 120 12.63 4.39 5.11
N LEU A 121 12.25 3.25 4.56
CA LEU A 121 11.75 2.09 5.29
C LEU A 121 12.73 0.90 5.29
N GLU A 122 14.01 1.10 4.97
CA GLU A 122 14.99 0.01 4.82
C GLU A 122 15.08 -0.92 6.02
N LYS A 123 14.95 -0.41 7.24
CA LYS A 123 15.00 -1.23 8.46
C LYS A 123 13.82 -2.20 8.58
N VAL A 124 12.65 -1.83 8.05
CA VAL A 124 11.46 -2.69 8.04
C VAL A 124 11.51 -3.66 6.86
N ILE A 125 11.97 -3.18 5.70
CA ILE A 125 11.99 -3.96 4.45
C ILE A 125 13.08 -5.05 4.45
N LYS A 126 14.23 -4.76 5.04
CA LYS A 126 15.40 -5.66 5.06
C LYS A 126 15.51 -6.52 6.32
N GLY A 127 14.69 -6.21 7.34
CA GLY A 127 14.53 -6.79 8.70
C GLY A 127 14.82 -8.12 9.02
#